data_6fc2c515251d57a3df7a03c72e3110f5
#
_entry.id   6fc2c515251d57a3df7a03c72e3110f5
#
_cell.length_a   1.000
_cell.length_b   1.000
_cell.length_c   1.000
_cell.angle_alpha   90.00
_cell.angle_beta   90.00
_cell.angle_gamma   90.00
#
_symmetry.space_group_name_H-M   'P 1'
#
loop_
_entity.id
_entity.type
_entity.pdbx_description
1 polymer ?
#
loop_
_entity_poly.entity_id
_entity_poly.type
_entity_poly.pdbx_seq_one_letter_code
_entity_poly.pdbx_strand_id
1 'polypeptide(L)'
;MFSRSLPGCLLASLLFILLVACSGTGPTEPASSTTTIVNVGSDTMVNLALAWAEAYHELHPEISISVTGGGSGTGIAALINGSTNIANASREMKEEELEQAEERGIAPVEHVVAMDAIAVVVNPGNPVDQLSIPQISDIFVGRTTNWQEVGGEDRPIVLASRESNSGTYMYFLENVVRRGDPDNHDLFSPEALLLPSSEVIGLEVAQNPNAIGYDGLGYVTPQQKTVRVAVDQAGPFVPPTVETVNEGTYPIARPLYMYTSGEPTGAIKEYLDWITSDDGQRIVEELGFVPLGGS
;
A
#
# COMPACT_ATOMS: atom_id res chain seq x y z
N MET A 1 84.74 18.65 13.79
CA MET A 1 85.60 18.54 14.96
C MET A 1 85.01 17.42 15.84
N PHE A 2 85.72 16.32 15.86
CA PHE A 2 85.95 15.41 16.98
C PHE A 2 84.75 15.05 17.90
N SER A 3 84.49 13.84 18.36
CA SER A 3 85.21 12.56 18.34
C SER A 3 84.47 11.59 19.28
N ARG A 4 84.34 10.34 18.88
CA ARG A 4 84.50 9.12 19.73
C ARG A 4 83.50 8.91 20.89
N SER A 5 83.16 7.78 21.31
CA SER A 5 83.40 6.36 21.03
C SER A 5 82.59 5.52 22.04
N LEU A 6 82.16 4.38 21.60
CA LEU A 6 81.75 3.16 22.30
C LEU A 6 82.52 2.78 23.57
N PRO A 7 82.21 1.76 24.36
CA PRO A 7 81.16 0.71 24.32
C PRO A 7 80.65 0.27 25.73
N GLY A 8 79.76 -0.67 25.78
CA GLY A 8 79.74 -1.54 26.96
C GLY A 8 78.42 -2.32 27.25
N CYS A 9 78.48 -3.54 26.87
CA CYS A 9 78.01 -4.78 27.55
C CYS A 9 76.61 -4.98 28.09
N LEU A 10 75.96 -5.86 27.43
CA LEU A 10 75.36 -7.13 27.93
C LEU A 10 74.64 -7.14 29.29
N LEU A 11 73.35 -7.42 29.28
CA LEU A 11 72.79 -8.56 30.07
C LEU A 11 71.49 -9.00 29.47
N ALA A 12 71.51 -10.23 29.01
CA ALA A 12 70.33 -10.98 28.55
C ALA A 12 69.51 -11.37 29.78
N SER A 13 68.22 -11.03 29.75
CA SER A 13 67.19 -11.68 30.61
C SER A 13 66.07 -12.20 29.77
N LEU A 14 66.10 -13.50 29.58
CA LEU A 14 65.07 -14.33 28.93
C LEU A 14 63.85 -14.41 29.85
N LEU A 15 62.79 -13.64 29.57
CA LEU A 15 61.54 -13.82 30.26
C LEU A 15 60.61 -14.65 29.38
N PHE A 16 60.47 -15.92 29.74
CA PHE A 16 59.56 -16.88 29.12
C PHE A 16 58.13 -16.56 29.59
N ILE A 17 57.35 -15.83 28.77
CA ILE A 17 55.92 -15.70 29.01
C ILE A 17 55.21 -16.88 28.41
N LEU A 18 54.69 -17.79 29.27
CA LEU A 18 53.77 -18.81 28.94
C LEU A 18 52.42 -18.20 28.54
N LEU A 19 52.12 -18.08 27.26
CA LEU A 19 50.77 -17.84 26.73
C LEU A 19 49.95 -19.11 26.89
N VAL A 20 49.14 -19.16 27.94
CA VAL A 20 48.02 -20.12 28.06
C VAL A 20 46.96 -19.69 27.09
N ALA A 21 46.93 -20.30 25.92
CA ALA A 21 45.81 -20.18 24.98
C ALA A 21 44.60 -20.95 25.55
N CYS A 22 43.70 -20.29 26.23
CA CYS A 22 42.34 -20.78 26.46
C CYS A 22 41.59 -20.72 25.15
N SER A 23 41.64 -21.81 24.38
CA SER A 23 40.67 -22.09 23.31
C SER A 23 39.35 -22.50 23.93
N GLY A 24 38.57 -21.53 24.31
CA GLY A 24 37.14 -21.68 24.62
C GLY A 24 36.39 -21.85 23.32
N THR A 25 36.30 -23.12 22.83
CA THR A 25 35.25 -23.50 21.87
C THR A 25 33.93 -23.57 22.63
N GLY A 26 33.32 -22.37 22.84
CA GLY A 26 31.90 -22.33 23.13
C GLY A 26 31.14 -22.86 21.89
N PRO A 27 30.02 -23.55 22.07
CA PRO A 27 29.21 -23.92 20.92
C PRO A 27 28.79 -22.61 20.22
N THR A 28 29.26 -22.42 18.99
CA THR A 28 28.71 -21.40 18.10
C THR A 28 27.29 -21.88 17.80
N GLU A 29 26.29 -21.30 18.43
CA GLU A 29 24.93 -21.46 17.97
C GLU A 29 24.93 -21.09 16.48
N PRO A 30 24.37 -21.93 15.59
CA PRO A 30 24.25 -21.58 14.21
C PRO A 30 23.43 -20.29 14.15
N ALA A 31 24.00 -19.23 13.59
CA ALA A 31 23.24 -18.02 13.30
C ALA A 31 21.99 -18.44 12.54
N SER A 32 20.83 -18.30 13.16
CA SER A 32 19.54 -18.55 12.52
C SER A 32 19.53 -17.68 11.26
N SER A 33 19.55 -18.33 10.10
CA SER A 33 19.48 -17.63 8.82
C SER A 33 18.07 -17.05 8.71
N THR A 34 17.94 -15.74 8.95
CA THR A 34 16.68 -15.04 8.78
C THR A 34 16.30 -15.06 7.31
N THR A 35 15.13 -15.60 6.99
CA THR A 35 14.55 -15.53 5.65
C THR A 35 13.90 -14.17 5.47
N THR A 36 14.27 -13.43 4.42
CA THR A 36 13.68 -12.12 4.13
C THR A 36 12.69 -12.25 2.97
N ILE A 37 11.46 -11.76 3.19
CA ILE A 37 10.43 -11.57 2.15
C ILE A 37 10.38 -10.09 1.83
N VAL A 38 10.57 -9.74 0.56
CA VAL A 38 10.47 -8.36 0.08
C VAL A 38 9.07 -8.15 -0.51
N ASN A 39 8.34 -7.19 0.03
CA ASN A 39 6.98 -6.85 -0.35
C ASN A 39 6.93 -5.37 -0.75
N VAL A 40 6.59 -5.08 -2.01
CA VAL A 40 6.60 -3.72 -2.59
C VAL A 40 5.28 -3.44 -3.29
N GLY A 41 4.77 -2.22 -3.21
CA GLY A 41 3.67 -1.83 -4.11
C GLY A 41 2.69 -0.81 -3.58
N SER A 42 1.42 -1.16 -3.57
CA SER A 42 0.29 -0.27 -3.30
C SER A 42 0.42 0.49 -1.98
N ASP A 43 0.39 1.82 -2.03
CA ASP A 43 0.33 2.66 -0.82
C ASP A 43 -0.96 2.44 -0.04
N THR A 44 -2.07 2.13 -0.70
CA THR A 44 -3.33 1.75 -0.04
C THR A 44 -3.14 0.58 0.93
N MET A 45 -2.21 -0.33 0.63
CA MET A 45 -1.97 -1.53 1.42
C MET A 45 -0.82 -1.41 2.41
N VAL A 46 -0.08 -0.30 2.44
CA VAL A 46 1.15 -0.21 3.25
C VAL A 46 0.88 -0.46 4.73
N ASN A 47 -0.11 0.22 5.32
CA ASN A 47 -0.42 0.05 6.75
C ASN A 47 -0.88 -1.37 7.06
N LEU A 48 -1.70 -1.97 6.20
CA LEU A 48 -2.17 -3.34 6.33
C LEU A 48 -1.02 -4.34 6.19
N ALA A 49 -0.17 -4.17 5.18
CA ALA A 49 0.98 -5.04 4.95
C ALA A 49 2.04 -4.95 6.08
N LEU A 50 2.24 -3.76 6.66
CA LEU A 50 3.10 -3.57 7.83
C LEU A 50 2.54 -4.27 9.07
N ALA A 51 1.23 -4.13 9.33
CA ALA A 51 0.60 -4.80 10.45
C ALA A 51 0.66 -6.34 10.32
N TRP A 52 0.41 -6.86 9.13
CA TRP A 52 0.61 -8.30 8.87
C TRP A 52 2.06 -8.73 9.04
N ALA A 53 3.03 -7.95 8.56
CA ALA A 53 4.45 -8.26 8.69
C ALA A 53 4.89 -8.30 10.15
N GLU A 54 4.42 -7.35 10.97
CA GLU A 54 4.72 -7.27 12.41
C GLU A 54 4.11 -8.47 13.15
N ALA A 55 2.81 -8.72 12.98
CA ALA A 55 2.11 -9.82 13.65
C ALA A 55 2.66 -11.20 13.22
N TYR A 56 3.01 -11.37 11.95
CA TYR A 56 3.61 -12.61 11.47
C TYR A 56 5.02 -12.83 12.01
N HIS A 57 5.83 -11.76 12.13
CA HIS A 57 7.17 -11.84 12.72
C HIS A 57 7.15 -12.21 14.21
N GLU A 58 6.12 -11.80 14.96
CA GLU A 58 5.96 -12.24 16.36
C GLU A 58 5.76 -13.75 16.47
N LEU A 59 5.09 -14.38 15.49
CA LEU A 59 4.86 -15.82 15.41
C LEU A 59 6.06 -16.57 14.80
N HIS A 60 6.78 -15.92 13.89
CA HIS A 60 7.87 -16.47 13.09
C HIS A 60 9.11 -15.56 13.11
N PRO A 61 9.85 -15.48 14.23
CA PRO A 61 11.01 -14.58 14.38
C PRO A 61 12.15 -14.82 13.38
N GLU A 62 12.21 -16.01 12.77
CA GLU A 62 13.16 -16.38 11.73
C GLU A 62 12.80 -15.80 10.35
N ILE A 63 11.59 -15.22 10.19
CA ILE A 63 11.11 -14.60 8.95
C ILE A 63 11.02 -13.08 9.15
N SER A 64 11.68 -12.32 8.27
CA SER A 64 11.61 -10.86 8.21
C SER A 64 10.90 -10.42 6.94
N ILE A 65 9.90 -9.58 7.07
CA ILE A 65 9.13 -9.07 5.93
C ILE A 65 9.40 -7.57 5.78
N SER A 66 10.01 -7.19 4.66
CA SER A 66 10.26 -5.78 4.32
C SER A 66 9.11 -5.25 3.48
N VAL A 67 8.42 -4.22 3.95
CA VAL A 67 7.30 -3.59 3.24
C VAL A 67 7.71 -2.22 2.72
N THR A 68 7.41 -1.95 1.46
CA THR A 68 7.68 -0.65 0.82
C THR A 68 6.50 -0.25 -0.07
N GLY A 69 6.01 0.97 0.07
CA GLY A 69 5.01 1.58 -0.79
C GLY A 69 5.57 2.00 -2.15
N GLY A 70 4.90 2.93 -2.81
CA GLY A 70 5.33 3.51 -4.11
C GLY A 70 4.34 3.25 -5.24
N GLY A 71 3.16 2.70 -4.92
CA GLY A 71 2.04 2.45 -5.84
C GLY A 71 2.06 1.05 -6.45
N SER A 72 0.86 0.59 -6.86
CA SER A 72 0.66 -0.75 -7.45
C SER A 72 1.52 -0.97 -8.68
N GLY A 73 1.65 0.02 -9.56
CA GLY A 73 2.49 -0.08 -10.75
C GLY A 73 3.97 -0.29 -10.42
N THR A 74 4.47 0.32 -9.36
CA THR A 74 5.85 0.13 -8.88
C THR A 74 6.06 -1.30 -8.38
N GLY A 75 5.13 -1.83 -7.59
CA GLY A 75 5.19 -3.21 -7.08
C GLY A 75 5.15 -4.25 -8.21
N ILE A 76 4.22 -4.08 -9.15
CA ILE A 76 4.08 -4.97 -10.32
C ILE A 76 5.36 -4.93 -11.17
N ALA A 77 5.90 -3.75 -11.45
CA ALA A 77 7.17 -3.63 -12.16
C ALA A 77 8.34 -4.28 -11.41
N ALA A 78 8.38 -4.16 -10.08
CA ALA A 78 9.39 -4.83 -9.25
C ALA A 78 9.27 -6.36 -9.33
N LEU A 79 8.04 -6.90 -9.34
CA LEU A 79 7.78 -8.33 -9.50
C LEU A 79 8.26 -8.83 -10.87
N ILE A 80 7.88 -8.14 -11.94
CA ILE A 80 8.29 -8.45 -13.33
C ILE A 80 9.82 -8.37 -13.48
N ASN A 81 10.49 -7.49 -12.74
CA ASN A 81 11.95 -7.37 -12.74
C ASN A 81 12.66 -8.36 -11.81
N GLY A 82 11.92 -9.17 -11.03
CA GLY A 82 12.48 -10.13 -10.06
C GLY A 82 13.14 -9.48 -8.86
N SER A 83 12.80 -8.22 -8.53
CA SER A 83 13.37 -7.47 -7.41
C SER A 83 12.50 -7.47 -6.14
N THR A 84 11.32 -8.08 -6.19
CA THR A 84 10.45 -8.33 -5.04
C THR A 84 9.92 -9.76 -5.04
N ASN A 85 9.53 -10.26 -3.88
CA ASN A 85 8.88 -11.57 -3.75
C ASN A 85 7.36 -11.47 -3.88
N ILE A 86 6.79 -10.37 -3.37
CA ILE A 86 5.37 -10.09 -3.36
C ILE A 86 5.16 -8.66 -3.87
N ALA A 87 4.25 -8.49 -4.82
CA ALA A 87 3.79 -7.17 -5.25
C ALA A 87 2.39 -6.89 -4.68
N ASN A 88 2.27 -5.86 -3.86
CA ASN A 88 0.97 -5.37 -3.40
C ASN A 88 0.30 -4.54 -4.49
N ALA A 89 -0.95 -4.83 -4.78
CA ALA A 89 -1.72 -4.06 -5.75
C ALA A 89 -3.17 -3.82 -5.29
N SER A 90 -3.66 -2.63 -5.57
CA SER A 90 -5.05 -2.23 -5.33
C SER A 90 -5.83 -2.08 -6.63
N ARG A 91 -5.43 -2.81 -7.62
CA ARG A 91 -6.04 -3.07 -8.92
C ARG A 91 -5.49 -4.36 -9.51
N GLU A 92 -6.18 -4.91 -10.45
CA GLU A 92 -5.66 -6.01 -11.27
C GLU A 92 -4.42 -5.59 -12.08
N MET A 93 -3.57 -6.57 -12.42
CA MET A 93 -2.53 -6.36 -13.42
C MET A 93 -3.16 -6.06 -14.77
N LYS A 94 -2.57 -5.10 -15.49
CA LYS A 94 -3.00 -4.77 -16.85
C LYS A 94 -2.53 -5.83 -17.84
N GLU A 95 -3.21 -5.92 -18.98
CA GLU A 95 -2.81 -6.84 -20.05
C GLU A 95 -1.35 -6.63 -20.46
N GLU A 96 -0.92 -5.38 -20.63
CA GLU A 96 0.45 -5.04 -20.98
C GLU A 96 1.48 -5.45 -19.90
N GLU A 97 1.08 -5.45 -18.62
CA GLU A 97 1.93 -5.90 -17.51
C GLU A 97 2.02 -7.43 -17.48
N LEU A 98 0.94 -8.12 -17.82
CA LEU A 98 0.91 -9.59 -17.97
C LEU A 98 1.77 -10.03 -19.16
N GLU A 99 1.66 -9.37 -20.31
CA GLU A 99 2.50 -9.61 -21.49
C GLU A 99 3.99 -9.41 -21.17
N GLN A 100 4.34 -8.32 -20.46
CA GLN A 100 5.72 -8.07 -20.03
C GLN A 100 6.24 -9.13 -19.05
N ALA A 101 5.39 -9.66 -18.18
CA ALA A 101 5.75 -10.75 -17.28
C ALA A 101 6.03 -12.04 -18.08
N GLU A 102 5.16 -12.38 -19.04
CA GLU A 102 5.32 -13.56 -19.89
C GLU A 102 6.60 -13.49 -20.72
N GLU A 103 6.91 -12.34 -21.33
CA GLU A 103 8.18 -12.11 -22.08
C GLU A 103 9.42 -12.38 -21.22
N ARG A 104 9.32 -12.24 -19.90
CA ARG A 104 10.39 -12.52 -18.92
C ARG A 104 10.33 -13.92 -18.34
N GLY A 105 9.38 -14.75 -18.79
CA GLY A 105 9.19 -16.11 -18.28
C GLY A 105 8.59 -16.16 -16.87
N ILE A 106 7.89 -15.11 -16.46
CA ILE A 106 7.17 -15.00 -15.17
C ILE A 106 5.70 -15.29 -15.44
N ALA A 107 5.09 -16.13 -14.61
CA ALA A 107 3.66 -16.40 -14.58
C ALA A 107 3.08 -15.85 -13.28
N PRO A 108 2.64 -14.59 -13.23
CA PRO A 108 2.14 -14.00 -11.99
C PRO A 108 0.93 -14.77 -11.46
N VAL A 109 0.94 -15.04 -10.16
CA VAL A 109 -0.21 -15.64 -9.45
C VAL A 109 -0.84 -14.58 -8.59
N GLU A 110 -2.15 -14.43 -8.76
CA GLU A 110 -2.96 -13.47 -8.04
C GLU A 110 -3.50 -14.07 -6.75
N HIS A 111 -3.37 -13.34 -5.66
CA HIS A 111 -3.94 -13.67 -4.35
C HIS A 111 -4.79 -12.50 -3.89
N VAL A 112 -6.11 -12.67 -3.84
CA VAL A 112 -7.00 -11.70 -3.19
C VAL A 112 -6.81 -11.83 -1.68
N VAL A 113 -6.46 -10.74 -1.01
CA VAL A 113 -6.08 -10.76 0.42
C VAL A 113 -7.02 -9.94 1.30
N ALA A 114 -7.79 -9.02 0.74
CA ALA A 114 -8.82 -8.22 1.40
C ALA A 114 -9.72 -7.55 0.36
N MET A 115 -10.81 -6.93 0.81
CA MET A 115 -11.59 -5.99 0.01
C MET A 115 -11.39 -4.56 0.55
N ASP A 116 -11.56 -3.57 -0.32
CA ASP A 116 -11.46 -2.15 0.01
C ASP A 116 -12.65 -1.37 -0.55
N ALA A 117 -13.18 -0.43 0.24
CA ALA A 117 -14.08 0.59 -0.26
C ALA A 117 -13.26 1.85 -0.58
N ILE A 118 -13.36 2.37 -1.79
CA ILE A 118 -12.81 3.70 -2.07
C ILE A 118 -13.83 4.74 -1.62
N ALA A 119 -13.57 5.33 -0.48
CA ALA A 119 -14.39 6.41 0.07
C ALA A 119 -14.12 7.72 -0.67
N VAL A 120 -15.15 8.39 -1.13
CA VAL A 120 -15.08 9.81 -1.51
C VAL A 120 -15.12 10.65 -0.23
N VAL A 121 -14.12 11.48 -0.05
CA VAL A 121 -13.91 12.24 1.19
C VAL A 121 -13.89 13.74 0.94
N VAL A 122 -14.48 14.47 1.85
CA VAL A 122 -14.51 15.94 1.86
C VAL A 122 -14.15 16.46 3.26
N ASN A 123 -13.85 17.76 3.36
CA ASN A 123 -13.65 18.38 4.66
C ASN A 123 -14.92 18.26 5.52
N PRO A 124 -14.81 18.01 6.85
CA PRO A 124 -15.97 17.90 7.74
C PRO A 124 -16.91 19.13 7.72
N GLY A 125 -16.38 20.30 7.41
CA GLY A 125 -17.18 21.54 7.26
C GLY A 125 -17.93 21.67 5.95
N ASN A 126 -17.70 20.77 4.97
CA ASN A 126 -18.44 20.78 3.71
C ASN A 126 -19.87 20.25 3.91
N PRO A 127 -20.95 20.96 3.49
CA PRO A 127 -22.32 20.50 3.69
C PRO A 127 -22.74 19.33 2.77
N VAL A 128 -22.01 19.07 1.68
CA VAL A 128 -22.32 17.97 0.76
C VAL A 128 -22.06 16.62 1.44
N ASP A 129 -23.08 15.78 1.52
CA ASP A 129 -23.04 14.47 2.20
C ASP A 129 -23.40 13.29 1.29
N GLN A 130 -23.73 13.55 0.03
CA GLN A 130 -24.04 12.52 -0.96
C GLN A 130 -23.77 13.01 -2.39
N LEU A 131 -23.22 12.14 -3.22
CA LEU A 131 -22.93 12.36 -4.64
C LEU A 131 -23.19 11.09 -5.44
N SER A 132 -23.70 11.23 -6.67
CA SER A 132 -23.74 10.11 -7.61
C SER A 132 -22.43 9.96 -8.36
N ILE A 133 -22.13 8.76 -8.89
CA ILE A 133 -20.95 8.52 -9.74
C ILE A 133 -20.86 9.54 -10.89
N PRO A 134 -21.95 9.87 -11.63
CA PRO A 134 -21.88 10.92 -12.63
C PRO A 134 -21.46 12.31 -12.09
N GLN A 135 -21.92 12.70 -10.90
CA GLN A 135 -21.51 13.97 -10.29
C GLN A 135 -20.04 13.94 -9.87
N ILE A 136 -19.59 12.83 -9.28
CA ILE A 136 -18.17 12.63 -8.92
C ILE A 136 -17.30 12.66 -10.19
N SER A 137 -17.71 11.98 -11.25
CA SER A 137 -17.03 12.03 -12.54
C SER A 137 -16.90 13.48 -13.06
N ASP A 138 -18.01 14.21 -13.12
CA ASP A 138 -18.02 15.60 -13.63
C ASP A 138 -17.16 16.54 -12.77
N ILE A 139 -17.08 16.31 -11.46
CA ILE A 139 -16.17 17.02 -10.56
C ILE A 139 -14.72 16.72 -10.92
N PHE A 140 -14.33 15.44 -10.98
CA PHE A 140 -12.93 15.06 -11.17
C PHE A 140 -12.39 15.29 -12.58
N VAL A 141 -13.25 15.41 -13.60
CA VAL A 141 -12.84 15.87 -14.94
C VAL A 141 -12.83 17.40 -15.08
N GLY A 142 -13.34 18.13 -14.08
CA GLY A 142 -13.38 19.60 -14.06
C GLY A 142 -14.55 20.20 -14.83
N ARG A 143 -15.63 19.44 -15.09
CA ARG A 143 -16.90 19.99 -15.63
C ARG A 143 -17.69 20.73 -14.56
N THR A 144 -17.66 20.21 -13.33
CA THR A 144 -18.22 20.85 -12.12
C THR A 144 -17.05 21.39 -11.30
N THR A 145 -16.99 22.69 -11.10
CA THR A 145 -15.87 23.38 -10.45
C THR A 145 -16.26 24.15 -9.20
N ASN A 146 -17.54 24.24 -8.90
CA ASN A 146 -18.07 24.93 -7.74
C ASN A 146 -19.00 24.02 -6.94
N TRP A 147 -18.83 23.99 -5.62
CA TRP A 147 -19.64 23.19 -4.72
C TRP A 147 -21.14 23.48 -4.82
N GLN A 148 -21.52 24.74 -5.17
CA GLN A 148 -22.92 25.14 -5.33
C GLN A 148 -23.65 24.30 -6.42
N GLU A 149 -22.93 23.82 -7.43
CA GLU A 149 -23.49 23.00 -8.51
C GLU A 149 -23.98 21.63 -8.04
N VAL A 150 -23.49 21.16 -6.88
CA VAL A 150 -23.85 19.87 -6.26
C VAL A 150 -24.49 20.03 -4.87
N GLY A 151 -25.05 21.21 -4.59
CA GLY A 151 -25.80 21.49 -3.36
C GLY A 151 -24.95 21.96 -2.17
N GLY A 152 -23.70 22.30 -2.40
CA GLY A 152 -22.81 22.91 -1.41
C GLY A 152 -22.87 24.43 -1.39
N GLU A 153 -21.89 25.05 -0.77
CA GLU A 153 -21.73 26.52 -0.72
C GLU A 153 -21.11 27.05 -2.02
N ASP A 154 -21.25 28.34 -2.28
CA ASP A 154 -20.61 29.04 -3.41
C ASP A 154 -19.11 29.18 -3.16
N ARG A 155 -18.37 28.08 -3.42
CA ARG A 155 -16.92 27.95 -3.26
C ARG A 155 -16.33 27.05 -4.35
N PRO A 156 -15.09 27.33 -4.81
CA PRO A 156 -14.43 26.47 -5.78
C PRO A 156 -14.15 25.08 -5.18
N ILE A 157 -14.13 24.08 -6.04
CA ILE A 157 -13.72 22.71 -5.68
C ILE A 157 -12.22 22.58 -5.90
N VAL A 158 -11.51 22.03 -4.92
CA VAL A 158 -10.10 21.64 -5.02
C VAL A 158 -10.01 20.11 -5.10
N LEU A 159 -9.42 19.61 -6.19
CA LEU A 159 -9.34 18.17 -6.47
C LEU A 159 -8.07 17.58 -5.89
N ALA A 160 -8.17 16.65 -4.95
CA ALA A 160 -7.07 15.84 -4.45
C ALA A 160 -7.13 14.44 -5.08
N SER A 161 -6.11 14.10 -5.87
CA SER A 161 -5.98 12.83 -6.57
C SER A 161 -4.64 12.18 -6.25
N ARG A 162 -4.49 10.91 -6.58
CA ARG A 162 -3.24 10.17 -6.44
C ARG A 162 -2.39 10.32 -7.70
N GLU A 163 -1.10 10.04 -7.57
CA GLU A 163 -0.18 9.91 -8.71
C GLU A 163 -0.58 8.72 -9.61
N SER A 164 -0.21 8.77 -10.88
CA SER A 164 -0.66 7.82 -11.91
C SER A 164 -0.12 6.38 -11.75
N ASN A 165 0.93 6.16 -10.95
CA ASN A 165 1.42 4.84 -10.56
C ASN A 165 0.57 4.18 -9.46
N SER A 166 -0.33 4.95 -8.82
CA SER A 166 -1.27 4.44 -7.82
C SER A 166 -2.33 3.53 -8.44
N GLY A 167 -2.55 2.36 -7.84
CA GLY A 167 -3.67 1.49 -8.19
C GLY A 167 -5.01 2.14 -7.91
N THR A 168 -5.11 2.96 -6.86
CA THR A 168 -6.34 3.70 -6.52
C THR A 168 -6.65 4.75 -7.57
N TYR A 169 -5.62 5.46 -8.09
CA TYR A 169 -5.78 6.37 -9.22
C TYR A 169 -6.38 5.66 -10.44
N MET A 170 -5.78 4.54 -10.83
CA MET A 170 -6.21 3.80 -12.03
C MET A 170 -7.62 3.24 -11.86
N TYR A 171 -7.91 2.61 -10.74
CA TYR A 171 -9.25 2.07 -10.47
C TYR A 171 -10.31 3.19 -10.48
N PHE A 172 -10.04 4.32 -9.83
CA PHE A 172 -10.97 5.45 -9.77
C PHE A 172 -11.15 6.11 -11.15
N LEU A 173 -10.09 6.21 -11.95
CA LEU A 173 -10.16 6.68 -13.33
C LEU A 173 -11.09 5.81 -14.17
N GLU A 174 -10.92 4.49 -14.12
CA GLU A 174 -11.66 3.56 -14.96
C GLU A 174 -13.11 3.42 -14.49
N ASN A 175 -13.34 3.25 -13.21
CA ASN A 175 -14.67 2.88 -12.69
C ASN A 175 -15.53 4.09 -12.27
N VAL A 176 -14.92 5.23 -11.93
CA VAL A 176 -15.65 6.42 -11.48
C VAL A 176 -15.59 7.53 -12.53
N VAL A 177 -14.39 7.96 -12.94
CA VAL A 177 -14.24 9.03 -13.92
C VAL A 177 -14.79 8.60 -15.28
N ARG A 178 -14.41 7.43 -15.75
CA ARG A 178 -14.88 6.82 -17.00
C ARG A 178 -16.16 6.01 -16.85
N ARG A 179 -16.63 5.81 -15.61
CA ARG A 179 -17.90 5.10 -15.30
C ARG A 179 -17.93 3.65 -15.78
N GLY A 180 -16.77 2.98 -15.85
CA GLY A 180 -16.64 1.63 -16.38
C GLY A 180 -16.88 1.49 -17.89
N ASP A 181 -16.94 2.60 -18.61
CA ASP A 181 -17.15 2.62 -20.07
C ASP A 181 -15.77 2.64 -20.78
N PRO A 182 -15.38 1.57 -21.50
CA PRO A 182 -14.09 1.50 -22.20
C PRO A 182 -13.97 2.52 -23.36
N ASP A 183 -15.09 2.99 -23.88
CA ASP A 183 -15.11 4.01 -24.96
C ASP A 183 -15.03 5.43 -24.38
N ASN A 184 -15.14 5.61 -23.08
CA ASN A 184 -14.96 6.89 -22.41
C ASN A 184 -13.47 7.15 -22.15
N HIS A 185 -12.93 8.17 -22.80
CA HIS A 185 -11.51 8.57 -22.68
C HIS A 185 -11.31 9.78 -21.75
N ASP A 186 -12.26 10.09 -20.89
CA ASP A 186 -12.13 11.15 -19.90
C ASP A 186 -10.88 10.91 -19.01
N LEU A 187 -10.23 12.02 -18.67
CA LEU A 187 -9.09 12.04 -17.76
C LEU A 187 -9.39 12.95 -16.58
N PHE A 188 -8.64 12.82 -15.51
CA PHE A 188 -8.67 13.79 -14.42
C PHE A 188 -8.36 15.21 -14.94
N SER A 189 -9.02 16.20 -14.35
CA SER A 189 -8.71 17.60 -14.59
C SER A 189 -7.21 17.87 -14.42
N PRO A 190 -6.59 18.67 -15.31
CA PRO A 190 -5.19 19.08 -15.14
C PRO A 190 -4.96 19.93 -13.87
N GLU A 191 -6.04 20.48 -13.28
CA GLU A 191 -5.99 21.23 -12.02
C GLU A 191 -5.97 20.32 -10.78
N ALA A 192 -6.07 18.99 -10.94
CA ALA A 192 -6.04 18.06 -9.82
C ALA A 192 -4.64 18.01 -9.18
N LEU A 193 -4.60 18.11 -7.85
CA LEU A 193 -3.39 17.90 -7.07
C LEU A 193 -3.06 16.40 -7.07
N LEU A 194 -1.92 16.05 -7.65
CA LEU A 194 -1.45 14.66 -7.67
C LEU A 194 -0.59 14.41 -6.42
N LEU A 195 -1.11 13.61 -5.49
CA LEU A 195 -0.52 13.38 -4.17
C LEU A 195 0.05 11.97 -4.06
N PRO A 196 1.20 11.80 -3.37
CA PRO A 196 1.97 10.54 -3.43
C PRO A 196 1.35 9.40 -2.62
N SER A 197 0.62 9.70 -1.54
CA SER A 197 0.10 8.66 -0.64
C SER A 197 -1.32 8.93 -0.15
N SER A 198 -1.94 7.92 0.41
CA SER A 198 -3.26 7.98 1.06
C SER A 198 -3.30 8.96 2.22
N GLU A 199 -2.26 8.97 3.07
CA GLU A 199 -2.17 9.90 4.19
C GLU A 199 -2.17 11.37 3.74
N VAL A 200 -1.50 11.67 2.61
CA VAL A 200 -1.43 13.04 2.10
C VAL A 200 -2.77 13.49 1.51
N ILE A 201 -3.55 12.59 0.89
CA ILE A 201 -4.94 12.87 0.52
C ILE A 201 -5.74 13.25 1.77
N GLY A 202 -5.65 12.43 2.82
CA GLY A 202 -6.35 12.68 4.07
C GLY A 202 -6.01 14.02 4.71
N LEU A 203 -4.73 14.39 4.72
CA LEU A 203 -4.24 15.67 5.24
C LEU A 203 -4.77 16.86 4.42
N GLU A 204 -4.71 16.78 3.09
CA GLU A 204 -5.23 17.83 2.22
C GLU A 204 -6.71 18.07 2.48
N VAL A 205 -7.53 17.01 2.49
CA VAL A 205 -8.96 17.12 2.73
C VAL A 205 -9.27 17.64 4.13
N ALA A 206 -8.53 17.23 5.16
CA ALA A 206 -8.72 17.71 6.52
C ALA A 206 -8.43 19.20 6.68
N GLN A 207 -7.43 19.73 5.97
CA GLN A 207 -6.97 21.12 6.10
C GLN A 207 -7.65 22.10 5.13
N ASN A 208 -8.18 21.60 4.02
CA ASN A 208 -8.75 22.42 2.95
C ASN A 208 -10.28 22.27 2.90
N PRO A 209 -11.05 23.31 3.33
CA PRO A 209 -12.51 23.26 3.31
C PRO A 209 -13.12 23.08 1.91
N ASN A 210 -12.35 23.31 0.87
CA ASN A 210 -12.79 23.23 -0.52
C ASN A 210 -12.44 21.88 -1.18
N ALA A 211 -11.65 21.05 -0.50
CA ALA A 211 -11.13 19.81 -1.08
C ALA A 211 -12.18 18.70 -1.17
N ILE A 212 -12.07 17.94 -2.26
CA ILE A 212 -12.61 16.60 -2.43
C ILE A 212 -11.46 15.67 -2.78
N GLY A 213 -11.45 14.50 -2.19
CA GLY A 213 -10.51 13.44 -2.48
C GLY A 213 -11.18 12.07 -2.52
N TYR A 214 -10.38 11.05 -2.75
CA TYR A 214 -10.81 9.66 -2.64
C TYR A 214 -9.68 8.82 -2.04
N ASP A 215 -10.04 7.89 -1.16
CA ASP A 215 -9.06 7.07 -0.46
C ASP A 215 -9.65 5.70 -0.05
N GLY A 216 -8.78 4.75 0.25
CA GLY A 216 -9.21 3.50 0.86
C GLY A 216 -9.84 3.73 2.23
N LEU A 217 -10.88 2.95 2.54
CA LEU A 217 -11.65 3.10 3.78
C LEU A 217 -10.76 3.02 5.03
N GLY A 218 -9.72 2.19 5.03
CA GLY A 218 -8.76 2.05 6.12
C GLY A 218 -7.90 3.30 6.40
N TYR A 219 -7.96 4.33 5.55
CA TYR A 219 -7.28 5.62 5.75
C TYR A 219 -8.22 6.75 6.17
N VAL A 220 -9.52 6.48 6.20
CA VAL A 220 -10.50 7.49 6.63
C VAL A 220 -10.40 7.73 8.13
N THR A 221 -10.20 8.98 8.51
CA THR A 221 -10.09 9.42 9.91
C THR A 221 -11.25 10.35 10.29
N PRO A 222 -11.49 10.62 11.57
CA PRO A 222 -12.50 11.58 12.00
C PRO A 222 -12.30 13.03 11.51
N GLN A 223 -11.12 13.33 10.95
CA GLN A 223 -10.81 14.63 10.35
C GLN A 223 -11.32 14.75 8.90
N GLN A 224 -11.90 13.71 8.37
CA GLN A 224 -12.51 13.65 7.04
C GLN A 224 -14.00 13.28 7.19
N LYS A 225 -14.80 13.76 6.25
CA LYS A 225 -16.20 13.32 6.10
C LYS A 225 -16.30 12.47 4.83
N THR A 226 -16.82 11.26 4.97
CA THR A 226 -17.17 10.42 3.83
C THR A 226 -18.48 10.89 3.20
N VAL A 227 -18.55 10.80 1.88
CA VAL A 227 -19.75 11.10 1.09
C VAL A 227 -20.43 9.79 0.74
N ARG A 228 -21.76 9.73 0.92
CA ARG A 228 -22.57 8.59 0.43
C ARG A 228 -22.61 8.59 -1.09
N VAL A 229 -22.45 7.45 -1.70
CA VAL A 229 -22.36 7.34 -3.16
C VAL A 229 -23.51 6.51 -3.73
N ALA A 230 -24.05 6.97 -4.84
CA ALA A 230 -25.02 6.22 -5.64
C ALA A 230 -24.49 6.01 -7.06
N VAL A 231 -24.94 4.94 -7.71
CA VAL A 231 -24.60 4.67 -9.12
C VAL A 231 -25.15 5.78 -10.03
N ASP A 232 -26.33 6.29 -9.74
CA ASP A 232 -26.95 7.41 -10.44
C ASP A 232 -27.67 8.37 -9.46
N GLN A 233 -28.27 9.43 -9.97
CA GLN A 233 -28.95 10.45 -9.15
C GLN A 233 -30.26 9.96 -8.51
N ALA A 234 -30.82 8.84 -8.95
CA ALA A 234 -32.03 8.27 -8.34
C ALA A 234 -31.74 7.54 -7.03
N GLY A 235 -30.46 7.23 -6.74
CA GLY A 235 -30.03 6.51 -5.55
C GLY A 235 -30.23 4.99 -5.67
N PRO A 236 -30.09 4.22 -4.62
CA PRO A 236 -29.82 4.64 -3.24
C PRO A 236 -28.41 5.21 -3.02
N PHE A 237 -28.27 6.19 -2.13
CA PHE A 237 -26.99 6.73 -1.69
C PHE A 237 -26.47 5.93 -0.49
N VAL A 238 -25.39 5.19 -0.72
CA VAL A 238 -24.83 4.20 0.22
C VAL A 238 -23.55 4.73 0.84
N PRO A 239 -23.35 4.61 2.17
CA PRO A 239 -22.08 4.98 2.82
C PRO A 239 -20.98 3.95 2.53
N PRO A 240 -19.69 4.34 2.50
CA PRO A 240 -18.57 3.40 2.44
C PRO A 240 -18.35 2.77 3.81
N THR A 241 -18.84 1.56 4.01
CA THR A 241 -18.65 0.80 5.26
C THR A 241 -18.32 -0.66 4.94
N VAL A 242 -17.72 -1.36 5.90
CA VAL A 242 -17.47 -2.81 5.79
C VAL A 242 -18.75 -3.56 5.46
N GLU A 243 -19.86 -3.21 6.11
CA GLU A 243 -21.17 -3.83 5.91
C GLU A 243 -21.66 -3.65 4.47
N THR A 244 -21.65 -2.41 3.94
CA THR A 244 -22.17 -2.12 2.60
C THR A 244 -21.31 -2.69 1.47
N VAL A 245 -20.02 -2.92 1.73
CA VAL A 245 -19.13 -3.63 0.80
C VAL A 245 -19.44 -5.12 0.81
N ASN A 246 -19.58 -5.73 1.99
CA ASN A 246 -19.94 -7.15 2.12
C ASN A 246 -21.32 -7.46 1.52
N GLU A 247 -22.26 -6.53 1.60
CA GLU A 247 -23.57 -6.63 0.97
C GLU A 247 -23.54 -6.38 -0.55
N GLY A 248 -22.40 -5.92 -1.11
CA GLY A 248 -22.27 -5.54 -2.51
C GLY A 248 -23.11 -4.31 -2.90
N THR A 249 -23.51 -3.48 -1.92
CA THR A 249 -24.36 -2.30 -2.15
C THR A 249 -23.56 -1.02 -2.37
N TYR A 250 -22.32 -0.91 -1.83
CA TYR A 250 -21.45 0.23 -2.07
C TYR A 250 -20.80 0.15 -3.46
N PRO A 251 -20.95 1.18 -4.33
CA PRO A 251 -20.62 1.04 -5.75
C PRO A 251 -19.13 1.17 -6.07
N ILE A 252 -18.28 1.64 -5.14
CA ILE A 252 -16.85 1.84 -5.38
C ILE A 252 -16.04 0.91 -4.44
N ALA A 253 -16.22 -0.40 -4.62
CA ALA A 253 -15.50 -1.42 -3.87
C ALA A 253 -14.63 -2.25 -4.81
N ARG A 254 -13.50 -2.74 -4.30
CA ARG A 254 -12.52 -3.51 -5.08
C ARG A 254 -11.77 -4.52 -4.24
N PRO A 255 -11.25 -5.59 -4.84
CA PRO A 255 -10.27 -6.45 -4.20
C PRO A 255 -8.92 -5.74 -4.01
N LEU A 256 -8.19 -6.20 -2.98
CA LEU A 256 -6.78 -5.92 -2.76
C LEU A 256 -5.99 -7.20 -3.02
N TYR A 257 -4.89 -7.06 -3.73
CA TYR A 257 -4.14 -8.18 -4.27
C TYR A 257 -2.69 -8.22 -3.75
N MET A 258 -2.19 -9.42 -3.59
CA MET A 258 -0.77 -9.73 -3.57
C MET A 258 -0.45 -10.62 -4.76
N TYR A 259 0.53 -10.23 -5.57
CA TYR A 259 1.01 -11.02 -6.70
C TYR A 259 2.35 -11.65 -6.37
N THR A 260 2.53 -12.91 -6.76
CA THR A 260 3.80 -13.64 -6.72
C THR A 260 4.26 -14.00 -8.14
N SER A 261 5.56 -14.25 -8.34
CA SER A 261 6.12 -14.52 -9.68
C SER A 261 5.81 -15.92 -10.23
N GLY A 262 5.06 -16.72 -9.50
CA GLY A 262 4.62 -18.08 -9.76
C GLY A 262 3.95 -18.62 -8.53
N GLU A 263 3.53 -19.90 -8.52
CA GLU A 263 2.95 -20.55 -7.35
C GLU A 263 3.86 -20.41 -6.13
N PRO A 264 3.39 -19.81 -5.02
CA PRO A 264 4.23 -19.58 -3.85
C PRO A 264 4.56 -20.89 -3.13
N THR A 265 5.78 -20.94 -2.59
CA THR A 265 6.26 -22.10 -1.81
C THR A 265 6.98 -21.63 -0.55
N GLY A 266 7.16 -22.53 0.44
CA GLY A 266 7.89 -22.22 1.68
C GLY A 266 7.32 -21.02 2.42
N ALA A 267 8.18 -20.15 2.93
CA ALA A 267 7.81 -19.03 3.77
C ALA A 267 6.83 -18.04 3.11
N ILE A 268 6.91 -17.84 1.79
CA ILE A 268 5.97 -16.97 1.07
C ILE A 268 4.57 -17.57 1.08
N LYS A 269 4.45 -18.88 0.82
CA LYS A 269 3.17 -19.57 0.86
C LYS A 269 2.57 -19.55 2.27
N GLU A 270 3.38 -19.89 3.28
CA GLU A 270 2.95 -19.89 4.69
C GLU A 270 2.47 -18.51 5.14
N TYR A 271 3.15 -17.44 4.71
CA TYR A 271 2.74 -16.07 4.99
C TYR A 271 1.40 -15.71 4.31
N LEU A 272 1.23 -16.04 3.04
CA LEU A 272 -0.03 -15.77 2.32
C LEU A 272 -1.21 -16.60 2.86
N ASP A 273 -0.97 -17.85 3.22
CA ASP A 273 -1.96 -18.70 3.87
C ASP A 273 -2.39 -18.11 5.23
N TRP A 274 -1.43 -17.58 6.01
CA TRP A 274 -1.71 -16.94 7.29
C TRP A 274 -2.47 -15.60 7.11
N ILE A 275 -2.12 -14.79 6.11
CA ILE A 275 -2.86 -13.54 5.80
C ILE A 275 -4.34 -13.83 5.56
N THR A 276 -4.65 -14.91 4.86
CA THR A 276 -6.04 -15.29 4.54
C THR A 276 -6.75 -16.10 5.64
N SER A 277 -6.04 -16.43 6.74
CA SER A 277 -6.63 -17.05 7.92
C SER A 277 -7.43 -16.05 8.76
N ASP A 278 -8.21 -16.56 9.72
CA ASP A 278 -8.97 -15.74 10.68
C ASP A 278 -8.10 -14.71 11.41
N ASP A 279 -6.85 -15.06 11.74
CA ASP A 279 -5.92 -14.16 12.43
C ASP A 279 -5.47 -13.01 11.52
N GLY A 280 -5.10 -13.31 10.29
CA GLY A 280 -4.74 -12.31 9.28
C GLY A 280 -5.92 -11.41 8.90
N GLN A 281 -7.12 -11.99 8.78
CA GLN A 281 -8.33 -11.26 8.41
C GLN A 281 -8.89 -10.40 9.56
N ARG A 282 -8.63 -10.75 10.82
CA ARG A 282 -8.92 -9.86 11.95
C ARG A 282 -8.15 -8.55 11.87
N ILE A 283 -6.89 -8.57 11.43
CA ILE A 283 -6.09 -7.36 11.21
C ILE A 283 -6.69 -6.49 10.10
N VAL A 284 -7.25 -7.11 9.05
CA VAL A 284 -7.98 -6.39 8.00
C VAL A 284 -9.12 -5.57 8.58
N GLU A 285 -9.94 -6.19 9.43
CA GLU A 285 -11.08 -5.54 10.10
C GLU A 285 -10.63 -4.43 11.06
N GLU A 286 -9.62 -4.70 11.89
CA GLU A 286 -9.08 -3.73 12.87
C GLU A 286 -8.56 -2.46 12.20
N LEU A 287 -8.03 -2.55 10.98
CA LEU A 287 -7.54 -1.42 10.19
C LEU A 287 -8.61 -0.78 9.31
N GLY A 288 -9.86 -1.20 9.42
CA GLY A 288 -10.99 -0.61 8.69
C GLY A 288 -11.09 -1.02 7.22
N PHE A 289 -10.31 -2.02 6.79
CA PHE A 289 -10.52 -2.69 5.51
C PHE A 289 -11.63 -3.76 5.64
N VAL A 290 -12.01 -4.35 4.52
CA VAL A 290 -13.08 -5.34 4.49
C VAL A 290 -12.48 -6.74 4.39
N PRO A 291 -12.69 -7.60 5.40
CA PRO A 291 -12.17 -8.95 5.36
C PRO A 291 -12.80 -9.77 4.24
N LEU A 292 -12.05 -10.75 3.75
CA LEU A 292 -12.61 -11.78 2.89
C LEU A 292 -13.69 -12.51 3.68
N GLY A 293 -14.89 -12.66 3.10
CA GLY A 293 -15.97 -13.35 3.77
C GLY A 293 -15.51 -14.75 4.20
N GLY A 294 -15.69 -15.08 5.47
CA GLY A 294 -15.41 -16.41 5.98
C GLY A 294 -16.25 -17.42 5.22
N SER A 295 -15.58 -18.41 4.64
CA SER A 295 -16.21 -19.56 3.95
C SER A 295 -16.92 -20.49 4.93
#